data_589406379fd6bdff5f7a229b9e77c19a
#
_entry.id   589406379fd6bdff5f7a229b9e77c19a
#
_cell.length_a   1.000
_cell.length_b   1.000
_cell.length_c   1.000
_cell.angle_alpha   90.00
_cell.angle_beta   90.00
_cell.angle_gamma   90.00
#
_symmetry.space_group_name_H-M   'P 1'
#
loop_
_entity.id
_entity.type
_entity.pdbx_description
1 polymer ?
#
loop_
_entity_poly.entity_id
_entity_poly.type
_entity_poly.pdbx_seq_one_letter_code
_entity_poly.pdbx_strand_id
1 'polypeptide(L)'
;MTTIIRKFCLSLFYIIFISCASEVMESNLECSVNTDAHLPLTRSGSSEMIYDTLPNPYRLSVMQQVYDDYSLTDVNLEPTDLYVRFMPRDTTELRILTRDYNLELFEYPMDIVLPEGEEYVNYNKPESDLIWVYTTVKPDFEFSSDVPYTILEECYIPEEGEVIVTTKGEEIDVETQAFLSLGYEIDDMDVRTKAVSCPSGRIEFCDTSRQVSLPVKGVKVRCHNIVKWASTFTNERGEYSLEKSFRTNVHYALVFENNKGFNIWGNWGPLAKANYNMGWHSNMGYSTVINVNSKAWDWAAVNDITYDYYCMCDTTSIAAPPQDLNILVGREYSQSYAPMISKLTGFDVDFNILFDVFGAETELDVALAIPFSVSFPDIVLGTRGRPYNSLGGLVGHELAHASHFSQVGSVFWKRYVNHIIKNLGYGDGTDVDSELCAVGEMWGYFMKYIRECDYNGKQHSSIGEHPLVNGWIPQGVFVDLCKKGYLTPEQIFTCLTSDIDTYEELYNKMLVLYPGITEQIEWAFTCNGIMADD
;
A
#
# COMPACT_ATOMS: atom_id res chain seq x y z
N MET A 1 3.24 21.09 -17.99
CA MET A 1 4.25 20.87 -16.94
C MET A 1 4.11 19.48 -16.32
N THR A 2 2.94 19.08 -15.82
CA THR A 2 2.66 17.75 -15.24
C THR A 2 2.97 16.57 -16.19
N THR A 3 2.73 16.71 -17.48
CA THR A 3 3.01 15.66 -18.49
C THR A 3 4.50 15.47 -18.77
N ILE A 4 5.28 16.53 -18.66
CA ILE A 4 6.76 16.49 -18.82
C ILE A 4 7.36 15.85 -17.57
N ILE A 5 6.89 16.22 -16.39
CA ILE A 5 7.31 15.64 -15.10
C ILE A 5 6.97 14.15 -15.02
N ARG A 6 5.76 13.73 -15.45
CA ARG A 6 5.39 12.32 -15.55
C ARG A 6 6.30 11.54 -16.52
N LYS A 7 6.65 12.12 -17.66
CA LYS A 7 7.59 11.51 -18.61
C LYS A 7 9.01 11.48 -18.06
N PHE A 8 9.41 12.48 -17.30
CA PHE A 8 10.74 12.56 -16.69
C PHE A 8 10.86 11.55 -15.53
N CYS A 9 9.91 11.46 -14.64
CA CYS A 9 9.86 10.40 -13.60
C CYS A 9 9.84 9.01 -14.22
N LEU A 10 9.03 8.78 -15.27
CA LEU A 10 9.00 7.51 -15.99
C LEU A 10 10.35 7.19 -16.67
N SER A 11 11.06 8.18 -17.22
CA SER A 11 12.38 7.99 -17.82
C SER A 11 13.44 7.70 -16.77
N LEU A 12 13.43 8.42 -15.65
CA LEU A 12 14.32 8.21 -14.50
C LEU A 12 14.20 6.78 -13.99
N PHE A 13 12.99 6.32 -13.80
CA PHE A 13 12.69 4.96 -13.39
C PHE A 13 13.08 3.93 -14.47
N TYR A 14 12.89 4.25 -15.74
CA TYR A 14 13.20 3.30 -16.81
C TYR A 14 14.70 2.92 -16.88
N ILE A 15 15.59 3.75 -16.39
CA ILE A 15 17.04 3.56 -16.46
C ILE A 15 17.61 2.93 -15.18
N ILE A 16 17.12 3.29 -13.99
CA ILE A 16 17.50 2.59 -12.75
C ILE A 16 17.17 1.07 -12.83
N PHE A 17 16.36 0.65 -13.83
CA PHE A 17 15.54 -0.55 -13.83
C PHE A 17 15.89 -1.61 -14.85
N ILE A 18 16.94 -1.46 -15.61
CA ILE A 18 17.42 -2.51 -16.55
C ILE A 18 18.01 -3.72 -15.77
N SER A 19 18.29 -3.55 -14.49
CA SER A 19 19.14 -4.42 -13.71
C SER A 19 18.47 -5.69 -13.14
N CYS A 20 17.19 -5.65 -12.75
CA CYS A 20 16.52 -6.83 -12.18
C CYS A 20 15.80 -7.72 -13.19
N ALA A 21 15.92 -7.48 -14.47
CA ALA A 21 15.13 -8.16 -15.50
C ALA A 21 15.94 -9.18 -16.32
N SER A 22 16.35 -10.27 -15.71
CA SER A 22 16.74 -11.45 -16.46
C SER A 22 16.07 -12.69 -15.91
N GLU A 23 14.82 -12.92 -16.33
CA GLU A 23 14.24 -14.24 -16.54
C GLU A 23 12.79 -14.08 -16.99
N VAL A 24 12.60 -13.97 -18.32
CA VAL A 24 11.28 -14.23 -18.93
C VAL A 24 11.25 -15.71 -19.26
N MET A 25 10.58 -16.51 -18.45
CA MET A 25 10.05 -17.79 -18.91
C MET A 25 8.61 -17.53 -19.36
N GLU A 26 8.41 -17.49 -20.67
CA GLU A 26 7.09 -17.61 -21.28
C GLU A 26 6.50 -18.98 -20.94
N SER A 27 5.50 -19.01 -20.07
CA SER A 27 4.56 -20.11 -20.00
C SER A 27 3.17 -19.60 -20.37
N ASN A 28 2.78 -19.82 -21.62
CA ASN A 28 1.39 -19.72 -22.05
C ASN A 28 0.57 -20.78 -21.33
N LEU A 29 -0.18 -20.39 -20.33
CA LEU A 29 -1.25 -21.19 -19.74
C LEU A 29 -2.56 -20.41 -19.90
N GLU A 30 -3.31 -20.81 -20.93
CA GLU A 30 -4.72 -20.42 -21.07
C GLU A 30 -5.54 -21.11 -19.98
N CYS A 31 -5.96 -20.34 -19.00
CA CYS A 31 -6.97 -20.77 -18.02
C CYS A 31 -8.36 -20.48 -18.61
N SER A 32 -9.04 -21.52 -19.07
CA SER A 32 -10.44 -21.43 -19.52
C SER A 32 -11.36 -21.29 -18.31
N VAL A 33 -11.73 -20.07 -17.98
CA VAL A 33 -12.83 -19.77 -17.06
C VAL A 33 -14.07 -19.43 -17.89
N ASN A 34 -15.13 -20.22 -17.72
CA ASN A 34 -16.45 -19.90 -18.25
C ASN A 34 -16.89 -18.55 -17.69
N THR A 35 -16.90 -17.55 -18.54
CA THR A 35 -17.39 -16.22 -18.23
C THR A 35 -18.66 -15.97 -19.04
N ASP A 36 -19.79 -16.01 -18.37
CA ASP A 36 -20.90 -15.15 -18.75
C ASP A 36 -20.52 -13.72 -18.36
N ALA A 37 -19.68 -13.11 -19.18
CA ALA A 37 -19.26 -11.74 -19.00
C ALA A 37 -20.21 -10.83 -19.78
N HIS A 38 -21.00 -10.05 -19.05
CA HIS A 38 -21.52 -8.82 -19.60
C HIS A 38 -20.34 -7.94 -19.99
N LEU A 39 -20.12 -7.80 -21.29
CA LEU A 39 -19.18 -6.86 -21.88
C LEU A 39 -19.53 -5.44 -21.40
N PRO A 40 -18.56 -4.67 -20.90
CA PRO A 40 -18.78 -3.26 -20.68
C PRO A 40 -19.02 -2.61 -22.05
N LEU A 41 -20.15 -1.93 -22.19
CA LEU A 41 -20.46 -1.08 -23.31
C LEU A 41 -19.38 0.00 -23.41
N THR A 42 -18.55 -0.07 -24.42
CA THR A 42 -17.67 1.03 -24.82
C THR A 42 -18.53 2.22 -25.20
N ARG A 43 -18.73 3.15 -24.27
CA ARG A 43 -19.28 4.48 -24.54
C ARG A 43 -18.17 5.34 -25.14
N SER A 44 -18.14 5.42 -26.43
CA SER A 44 -17.52 6.51 -27.18
C SER A 44 -18.45 7.72 -27.09
N GLY A 45 -18.06 8.70 -26.29
CA GLY A 45 -18.73 9.99 -26.18
C GLY A 45 -18.34 10.61 -24.84
N SER A 46 -17.69 11.78 -24.86
CA SER A 46 -17.38 12.61 -23.69
C SER A 46 -18.68 13.20 -23.12
N SER A 47 -19.46 12.41 -22.40
CA SER A 47 -20.46 12.94 -21.47
C SER A 47 -19.79 13.04 -20.11
N GLU A 48 -19.72 14.24 -19.53
CA GLU A 48 -19.37 14.43 -18.13
C GLU A 48 -20.18 13.43 -17.31
N MET A 49 -19.50 12.57 -16.56
CA MET A 49 -20.17 11.63 -15.67
C MET A 49 -20.66 12.45 -14.47
N ILE A 50 -21.96 12.71 -14.42
CA ILE A 50 -22.60 13.37 -13.27
C ILE A 50 -22.91 12.25 -12.28
N TYR A 51 -22.28 12.30 -11.09
CA TYR A 51 -22.61 11.39 -9.99
C TYR A 51 -23.91 11.84 -9.33
N ASP A 52 -24.77 10.89 -8.98
CA ASP A 52 -25.95 11.16 -8.18
C ASP A 52 -25.52 11.59 -6.78
N THR A 53 -26.10 12.67 -6.27
CA THR A 53 -25.86 13.17 -4.91
C THR A 53 -26.96 12.68 -3.97
N LEU A 54 -26.56 12.30 -2.77
CA LEU A 54 -27.44 11.85 -1.70
C LEU A 54 -27.78 13.03 -0.78
N PRO A 55 -29.06 13.25 -0.45
CA PRO A 55 -29.45 14.24 0.54
C PRO A 55 -28.81 13.91 1.90
N ASN A 56 -28.19 14.90 2.56
CA ASN A 56 -27.50 14.69 3.82
C ASN A 56 -28.47 14.74 5.03
N PRO A 57 -28.81 13.61 5.69
CA PRO A 57 -29.68 13.57 6.86
C PRO A 57 -29.01 14.18 8.10
N TYR A 58 -27.70 14.21 8.15
CA TYR A 58 -26.92 14.77 9.26
C TYR A 58 -26.77 16.29 9.19
N ARG A 59 -27.28 16.95 8.15
CA ARG A 59 -27.29 18.41 8.09
C ARG A 59 -27.98 18.97 9.35
N LEU A 60 -27.34 19.95 10.00
CA LEU A 60 -27.84 20.52 11.26
C LEU A 60 -29.32 20.93 11.17
N SER A 61 -29.72 21.54 10.06
CA SER A 61 -31.13 21.96 9.84
C SER A 61 -32.12 20.79 9.74
N VAL A 62 -31.70 19.64 9.18
CA VAL A 62 -32.54 18.43 9.09
C VAL A 62 -32.70 17.81 10.49
N MET A 63 -31.61 17.69 11.23
CA MET A 63 -31.65 17.18 12.59
C MET A 63 -32.44 18.09 13.53
N GLN A 64 -32.29 19.42 13.41
CA GLN A 64 -33.09 20.38 14.17
C GLN A 64 -34.59 20.20 13.90
N GLN A 65 -34.99 20.00 12.64
CA GLN A 65 -36.38 19.76 12.29
C GLN A 65 -36.94 18.49 12.94
N VAL A 66 -36.13 17.41 13.05
CA VAL A 66 -36.55 16.18 13.79
C VAL A 66 -36.78 16.49 15.26
N TYR A 67 -35.93 17.30 15.90
CA TYR A 67 -36.15 17.72 17.27
C TYR A 67 -37.37 18.61 17.43
N ASP A 68 -37.60 19.55 16.54
CA ASP A 68 -38.76 20.44 16.55
C ASP A 68 -40.08 19.66 16.39
N ASP A 69 -40.10 18.59 15.56
CA ASP A 69 -41.27 17.78 15.28
C ASP A 69 -41.61 16.79 16.43
N TYR A 70 -40.63 16.30 17.15
CA TYR A 70 -40.82 15.18 18.10
C TYR A 70 -40.45 15.48 19.55
N SER A 71 -39.61 16.47 19.84
CA SER A 71 -39.19 16.79 21.21
C SER A 71 -40.28 17.51 21.98
N LEU A 72 -40.30 17.26 23.29
CA LEU A 72 -41.18 17.92 24.26
C LEU A 72 -40.68 19.28 24.71
N THR A 73 -39.44 19.57 24.47
CA THR A 73 -38.73 20.79 24.89
C THR A 73 -38.08 21.47 23.69
N ASP A 74 -38.04 22.77 23.70
CA ASP A 74 -37.28 23.54 22.72
C ASP A 74 -35.79 23.19 22.91
N VAL A 75 -35.22 22.47 21.94
CA VAL A 75 -33.81 22.11 21.89
C VAL A 75 -33.18 22.88 20.73
N ASN A 76 -32.13 23.63 20.99
CA ASN A 76 -31.32 24.24 19.96
C ASN A 76 -30.06 23.40 19.80
N LEU A 77 -29.92 22.70 18.67
CA LEU A 77 -28.79 21.86 18.39
C LEU A 77 -27.57 22.69 17.99
N GLU A 78 -26.43 22.32 18.51
CA GLU A 78 -25.13 22.80 18.04
C GLU A 78 -24.48 21.76 17.13
N PRO A 79 -23.71 22.14 16.12
CA PRO A 79 -23.07 21.18 15.24
C PRO A 79 -22.08 20.30 16.03
N THR A 80 -22.10 19.01 15.76
CA THR A 80 -21.14 18.06 16.33
C THR A 80 -19.95 17.82 15.42
N ASP A 81 -20.11 18.08 14.13
CA ASP A 81 -19.13 17.87 13.08
C ASP A 81 -19.30 18.88 11.95
N LEU A 82 -18.20 19.21 11.29
CA LEU A 82 -18.17 20.01 10.06
C LEU A 82 -17.78 19.12 8.89
N TYR A 83 -18.58 19.09 7.83
CA TYR A 83 -18.21 18.47 6.56
C TYR A 83 -17.34 19.44 5.78
N VAL A 84 -16.10 19.06 5.50
CA VAL A 84 -15.07 19.95 4.96
C VAL A 84 -14.45 19.36 3.70
N ARG A 85 -14.21 20.22 2.72
CA ARG A 85 -13.35 19.96 1.58
C ARG A 85 -12.05 20.74 1.77
N PHE A 86 -10.92 20.02 1.79
CA PHE A 86 -9.59 20.60 1.72
C PHE A 86 -9.08 20.57 0.27
N MET A 87 -8.26 21.56 -0.09
CA MET A 87 -7.75 21.75 -1.45
C MET A 87 -6.24 21.96 -1.43
N PRO A 88 -5.46 20.94 -0.97
CA PRO A 88 -4.01 21.05 -0.90
C PRO A 88 -3.42 21.31 -2.29
N ARG A 89 -2.48 22.25 -2.37
CA ARG A 89 -1.81 22.69 -3.60
C ARG A 89 -0.57 21.85 -3.93
N ASP A 90 -0.02 21.19 -2.91
CA ASP A 90 1.16 20.34 -3.02
C ASP A 90 1.16 19.21 -1.98
N THR A 91 2.20 18.39 -2.02
CA THR A 91 2.35 17.25 -1.09
C THR A 91 2.69 17.69 0.32
N THR A 92 3.25 18.88 0.53
CA THR A 92 3.56 19.41 1.87
C THR A 92 2.27 19.75 2.59
N GLU A 93 1.36 20.46 1.92
CA GLU A 93 0.05 20.78 2.46
C GLU A 93 -0.78 19.51 2.73
N LEU A 94 -0.70 18.51 1.83
CA LEU A 94 -1.37 17.23 2.06
C LEU A 94 -0.82 16.50 3.30
N ARG A 95 0.49 16.61 3.57
CA ARG A 95 1.11 16.02 4.77
C ARG A 95 0.64 16.66 6.06
N ILE A 96 0.36 17.95 6.07
CA ILE A 96 -0.26 18.63 7.22
C ILE A 96 -1.56 17.90 7.58
N LEU A 97 -2.42 17.62 6.59
CA LEU A 97 -3.69 16.93 6.82
C LEU A 97 -3.50 15.49 7.30
N THR A 98 -2.61 14.72 6.66
CA THR A 98 -2.48 13.28 6.89
C THR A 98 -1.58 12.91 8.06
N ARG A 99 -0.55 13.72 8.38
CA ARG A 99 0.42 13.42 9.44
C ARG A 99 0.25 14.29 10.66
N ASP A 100 0.17 15.61 10.48
CA ASP A 100 0.14 16.53 11.61
C ASP A 100 -1.25 16.53 12.27
N TYR A 101 -2.31 16.51 11.46
CA TYR A 101 -3.69 16.41 11.93
C TYR A 101 -4.23 14.98 11.99
N ASN A 102 -3.55 14.01 11.36
CA ASN A 102 -3.95 12.61 11.31
C ASN A 102 -5.39 12.41 10.83
N LEU A 103 -5.81 13.16 9.80
CA LEU A 103 -7.16 13.09 9.26
C LEU A 103 -7.33 11.87 8.34
N GLU A 104 -8.47 11.20 8.47
CA GLU A 104 -8.94 10.25 7.47
C GLU A 104 -9.54 11.03 6.29
N LEU A 105 -8.93 10.92 5.11
CA LEU A 105 -9.30 11.68 3.93
C LEU A 105 -10.01 10.81 2.89
N PHE A 106 -11.05 11.37 2.28
CA PHE A 106 -11.78 10.77 1.16
C PHE A 106 -11.43 11.55 -0.12
N GLU A 107 -11.11 10.83 -1.19
CA GLU A 107 -10.72 11.41 -2.48
C GLU A 107 -11.92 11.84 -3.33
N TYR A 108 -13.12 11.69 -2.80
CA TYR A 108 -14.40 11.99 -3.43
C TYR A 108 -15.36 12.61 -2.42
N PRO A 109 -16.37 13.38 -2.87
CA PRO A 109 -17.43 13.87 -2.00
C PRO A 109 -18.15 12.70 -1.32
N MET A 110 -18.35 12.78 -0.02
CA MET A 110 -18.91 11.65 0.75
C MET A 110 -20.41 11.46 0.53
N ASP A 111 -21.05 12.42 -0.13
CA ASP A 111 -22.49 12.48 -0.43
C ASP A 111 -22.83 12.07 -1.87
N ILE A 112 -21.95 11.36 -2.58
CA ILE A 112 -22.22 10.86 -3.93
C ILE A 112 -22.36 9.34 -3.97
N VAL A 113 -23.07 8.85 -5.01
CA VAL A 113 -23.10 7.42 -5.32
C VAL A 113 -21.96 7.10 -6.27
N LEU A 114 -20.94 6.43 -5.74
CA LEU A 114 -19.81 5.93 -6.53
C LEU A 114 -20.03 4.44 -6.81
N PRO A 115 -20.15 4.01 -8.10
CA PRO A 115 -20.34 2.60 -8.45
C PRO A 115 -19.16 1.72 -8.05
N GLU A 116 -19.43 0.45 -7.73
CA GLU A 116 -18.40 -0.52 -7.34
C GLU A 116 -17.27 -0.62 -8.39
N GLY A 117 -16.02 -0.57 -7.92
CA GLY A 117 -14.83 -0.69 -8.76
C GLY A 117 -14.46 0.57 -9.54
N GLU A 118 -15.28 1.62 -9.51
CA GLU A 118 -14.98 2.87 -10.19
C GLU A 118 -14.14 3.82 -9.31
N GLU A 119 -13.28 4.60 -9.98
CA GLU A 119 -12.51 5.68 -9.38
C GLU A 119 -13.24 7.01 -9.63
N TYR A 120 -13.30 7.90 -8.63
CA TYR A 120 -13.90 9.21 -8.77
C TYR A 120 -13.07 10.11 -9.70
N VAL A 121 -13.74 10.76 -10.65
CA VAL A 121 -13.15 11.75 -11.54
C VAL A 121 -13.80 13.11 -11.31
N ASN A 122 -13.01 14.08 -10.87
CA ASN A 122 -13.48 15.44 -10.66
C ASN A 122 -13.19 16.31 -11.89
N TYR A 123 -14.20 16.52 -12.72
CA TYR A 123 -14.12 17.35 -13.94
C TYR A 123 -14.10 18.86 -13.67
N ASN A 124 -14.53 19.29 -12.47
CA ASN A 124 -14.65 20.72 -12.12
C ASN A 124 -13.46 21.23 -11.30
N LYS A 125 -12.46 20.40 -11.08
CA LYS A 125 -11.28 20.77 -10.30
C LYS A 125 -10.39 21.72 -11.09
N PRO A 126 -9.96 22.86 -10.52
CA PRO A 126 -8.98 23.74 -11.13
C PRO A 126 -7.66 23.00 -11.38
N GLU A 127 -6.96 23.28 -12.49
CA GLU A 127 -5.65 22.68 -12.79
C GLU A 127 -4.57 23.01 -11.74
N SER A 128 -4.74 24.12 -11.01
CA SER A 128 -3.83 24.58 -9.96
C SER A 128 -3.90 23.74 -8.68
N ASP A 129 -5.02 23.03 -8.45
CA ASP A 129 -5.19 22.23 -7.24
C ASP A 129 -4.63 20.83 -7.45
N LEU A 130 -3.88 20.33 -6.46
CA LEU A 130 -3.31 19.00 -6.53
C LEU A 130 -4.41 17.94 -6.54
N ILE A 131 -5.27 17.97 -5.53
CA ILE A 131 -6.48 17.16 -5.38
C ILE A 131 -7.46 17.88 -4.47
N TRP A 132 -8.72 17.48 -4.52
CA TRP A 132 -9.69 17.82 -3.49
C TRP A 132 -9.91 16.59 -2.61
N VAL A 133 -9.84 16.81 -1.29
CA VAL A 133 -10.09 15.76 -0.30
C VAL A 133 -11.16 16.19 0.68
N TYR A 134 -11.93 15.24 1.13
CA TYR A 134 -13.11 15.46 1.95
C TYR A 134 -12.97 14.71 3.27
N THR A 135 -13.54 15.27 4.33
CA THR A 135 -13.63 14.59 5.63
C THR A 135 -14.62 15.32 6.53
N THR A 136 -14.86 14.79 7.71
CA THR A 136 -15.52 15.51 8.79
C THR A 136 -14.51 15.82 9.89
N VAL A 137 -14.63 17.01 10.47
CA VAL A 137 -13.82 17.47 11.61
C VAL A 137 -14.73 18.02 12.70
N LYS A 138 -14.24 18.09 13.94
CA LYS A 138 -15.00 18.68 15.04
C LYS A 138 -15.13 20.21 14.88
N PRO A 139 -16.17 20.85 15.44
CA PRO A 139 -16.38 22.30 15.30
C PRO A 139 -15.23 23.16 15.86
N ASP A 140 -14.50 22.65 16.82
CA ASP A 140 -13.32 23.28 17.43
C ASP A 140 -11.99 22.95 16.70
N PHE A 141 -12.06 22.33 15.52
CA PHE A 141 -10.87 22.01 14.73
C PHE A 141 -10.12 23.28 14.30
N GLU A 142 -8.84 23.33 14.62
CA GLU A 142 -7.97 24.44 14.26
C GLU A 142 -7.45 24.28 12.83
N PHE A 143 -8.07 25.00 11.89
CA PHE A 143 -7.69 24.97 10.48
C PHE A 143 -6.33 25.61 10.26
N SER A 144 -5.42 24.91 9.57
CA SER A 144 -4.16 25.50 9.13
C SER A 144 -4.39 26.64 8.12
N SER A 145 -3.69 27.76 8.30
CA SER A 145 -3.69 28.85 7.30
C SER A 145 -3.02 28.44 5.96
N ASP A 146 -2.23 27.37 5.98
CA ASP A 146 -1.43 26.95 4.84
C ASP A 146 -2.22 26.07 3.86
N VAL A 147 -3.29 25.41 4.34
CA VAL A 147 -4.11 24.51 3.51
C VAL A 147 -5.47 25.15 3.22
N PRO A 148 -5.79 25.49 1.96
CA PRO A 148 -7.11 26.00 1.60
C PRO A 148 -8.20 24.98 1.92
N TYR A 149 -9.32 25.47 2.44
CA TYR A 149 -10.46 24.63 2.76
C TYR A 149 -11.80 25.34 2.49
N THR A 150 -12.87 24.57 2.46
CA THR A 150 -14.25 25.04 2.43
C THR A 150 -15.09 24.19 3.36
N ILE A 151 -15.79 24.80 4.30
CA ILE A 151 -16.84 24.12 5.06
C ILE A 151 -18.05 23.99 4.13
N LEU A 152 -18.44 22.74 3.86
CA LEU A 152 -19.55 22.42 2.97
C LEU A 152 -20.87 22.42 3.71
N GLU A 153 -20.89 21.81 4.92
CA GLU A 153 -22.09 21.74 5.76
C GLU A 153 -21.72 21.67 7.24
N GLU A 154 -22.58 22.23 8.08
CA GLU A 154 -22.61 21.98 9.52
C GLU A 154 -23.51 20.78 9.78
N CYS A 155 -23.00 19.80 10.52
CA CYS A 155 -23.64 18.52 10.73
C CYS A 155 -23.84 18.24 12.21
N TYR A 156 -24.96 17.57 12.52
CA TYR A 156 -25.18 16.94 13.80
C TYR A 156 -25.22 15.42 13.59
N ILE A 157 -24.18 14.74 14.04
CA ILE A 157 -24.10 13.28 14.02
C ILE A 157 -24.51 12.79 15.41
N PRO A 158 -25.69 12.17 15.57
CA PRO A 158 -26.18 11.72 16.87
C PRO A 158 -25.25 10.70 17.52
N GLU A 159 -25.27 10.66 18.86
CA GLU A 159 -24.62 9.57 19.58
C GLU A 159 -25.33 8.24 19.31
N GLU A 160 -24.63 7.13 19.51
CA GLU A 160 -25.20 5.78 19.33
C GLU A 160 -26.42 5.58 20.23
N GLY A 161 -27.59 5.34 19.61
CA GLY A 161 -28.84 5.11 20.32
C GLY A 161 -29.52 6.37 20.88
N GLU A 162 -29.16 7.56 20.38
CA GLU A 162 -29.81 8.81 20.76
C GLU A 162 -31.29 8.80 20.37
N VAL A 163 -32.16 8.98 21.37
CA VAL A 163 -33.62 8.93 21.20
C VAL A 163 -34.30 10.17 21.76
N ILE A 164 -35.40 10.57 21.14
CA ILE A 164 -36.34 11.58 21.65
C ILE A 164 -37.53 10.88 22.26
N VAL A 165 -37.93 11.28 23.46
CA VAL A 165 -39.17 10.81 24.09
C VAL A 165 -40.32 11.74 23.72
N THR A 166 -41.33 11.22 23.02
CA THR A 166 -42.48 11.99 22.54
C THR A 166 -43.50 12.23 23.65
N THR A 167 -44.50 13.10 23.38
CA THR A 167 -45.65 13.36 24.28
C THR A 167 -46.46 12.11 24.67
N LYS A 168 -46.37 11.05 23.88
CA LYS A 168 -47.02 9.77 24.13
C LYS A 168 -46.13 8.79 24.89
N GLY A 169 -44.92 9.18 25.24
CA GLY A 169 -43.93 8.32 25.88
C GLY A 169 -43.27 7.30 24.93
N GLU A 170 -43.40 7.51 23.63
CA GLU A 170 -42.73 6.71 22.61
C GLU A 170 -41.29 7.22 22.45
N GLU A 171 -40.33 6.32 22.37
CA GLU A 171 -38.95 6.64 22.03
C GLU A 171 -38.75 6.62 20.51
N ILE A 172 -38.23 7.70 19.97
CA ILE A 172 -37.95 7.88 18.55
C ILE A 172 -36.44 8.01 18.37
N ASP A 173 -35.87 7.14 17.53
CA ASP A 173 -34.48 7.23 17.11
C ASP A 173 -34.27 8.41 16.16
N VAL A 174 -33.43 9.36 16.57
CA VAL A 174 -33.21 10.65 15.86
C VAL A 174 -32.66 10.43 14.48
N GLU A 175 -31.61 9.59 14.38
CA GLU A 175 -30.95 9.29 13.12
C GLU A 175 -31.91 8.66 12.11
N THR A 176 -32.70 7.67 12.55
CA THR A 176 -33.73 7.02 11.71
C THR A 176 -34.74 8.05 11.18
N GLN A 177 -35.25 8.95 12.02
CA GLN A 177 -36.22 9.95 11.58
C GLN A 177 -35.64 10.95 10.57
N ALA A 178 -34.38 11.34 10.74
CA ALA A 178 -33.71 12.22 9.79
C ALA A 178 -33.60 11.57 8.39
N PHE A 179 -33.25 10.29 8.31
CA PHE A 179 -33.23 9.56 7.04
C PHE A 179 -34.64 9.44 6.43
N LEU A 180 -35.65 9.06 7.21
CA LEU A 180 -37.03 8.95 6.74
C LEU A 180 -37.59 10.29 6.24
N SER A 181 -37.24 11.41 6.90
CA SER A 181 -37.70 12.75 6.51
C SER A 181 -37.19 13.18 5.11
N LEU A 182 -36.07 12.61 4.67
CA LEU A 182 -35.49 12.84 3.35
C LEU A 182 -35.87 11.78 2.31
N GLY A 183 -36.74 10.83 2.68
CA GLY A 183 -37.27 9.81 1.78
C GLY A 183 -36.37 8.58 1.60
N TYR A 184 -35.42 8.36 2.50
CA TYR A 184 -34.66 7.12 2.52
C TYR A 184 -35.56 5.95 2.97
N GLU A 185 -35.37 4.81 2.32
CA GLU A 185 -36.01 3.56 2.75
C GLU A 185 -35.19 2.93 3.86
N ILE A 186 -35.85 2.63 5.00
CA ILE A 186 -35.26 1.91 6.13
C ILE A 186 -36.10 0.67 6.36
N ASP A 187 -35.46 -0.50 6.52
CA ASP A 187 -36.15 -1.75 6.75
C ASP A 187 -36.96 -1.68 8.07
N ASP A 188 -38.23 -2.08 8.03
CA ASP A 188 -39.13 -2.12 9.20
C ASP A 188 -38.55 -2.91 10.39
N MET A 189 -37.66 -3.87 10.14
CA MET A 189 -36.95 -4.59 11.19
C MET A 189 -35.95 -3.70 11.92
N ASP A 190 -35.26 -2.79 11.23
CA ASP A 190 -34.27 -1.86 11.81
C ASP A 190 -34.94 -0.76 12.63
N VAL A 191 -36.16 -0.37 12.25
CA VAL A 191 -36.96 0.62 13.00
C VAL A 191 -37.44 0.06 14.35
N ARG A 192 -37.66 -1.24 14.44
CA ARG A 192 -38.27 -1.91 15.64
C ARG A 192 -37.26 -2.52 16.60
N THR A 193 -36.06 -2.79 16.13
CA THR A 193 -35.01 -3.40 16.97
C THR A 193 -34.06 -2.33 17.48
N LYS A 194 -34.02 -2.15 18.81
CA LYS A 194 -33.04 -1.25 19.47
C LYS A 194 -31.60 -1.74 19.36
N ALA A 195 -31.37 -2.94 18.83
CA ALA A 195 -30.05 -3.51 18.64
C ALA A 195 -29.55 -3.15 17.23
N VAL A 196 -28.87 -2.02 17.13
CA VAL A 196 -28.16 -1.66 15.92
C VAL A 196 -26.85 -2.42 15.91
N SER A 197 -26.62 -3.24 14.89
CA SER A 197 -25.36 -3.96 14.77
C SER A 197 -24.36 -3.12 14.00
N CYS A 198 -23.11 -3.20 14.44
CA CYS A 198 -22.00 -2.60 13.70
C CYS A 198 -21.64 -3.46 12.48
N PRO A 199 -21.35 -2.86 11.33
CA PRO A 199 -20.99 -3.60 10.13
C PRO A 199 -19.81 -4.53 10.37
N SER A 200 -19.93 -5.79 9.95
CA SER A 200 -18.85 -6.76 10.04
C SER A 200 -18.81 -7.67 8.81
N GLY A 201 -17.69 -8.30 8.55
CA GLY A 201 -17.56 -9.16 7.39
C GLY A 201 -16.17 -9.75 7.23
N ARG A 202 -15.94 -10.34 6.06
CA ARG A 202 -14.68 -10.99 5.72
C ARG A 202 -14.29 -10.66 4.28
N ILE A 203 -13.04 -10.26 4.10
CA ILE A 203 -12.46 -9.94 2.80
C ILE A 203 -11.43 -11.00 2.44
N GLU A 204 -11.57 -11.57 1.25
CA GLU A 204 -10.71 -12.62 0.73
C GLU A 204 -10.27 -12.31 -0.71
N PHE A 205 -9.24 -13.00 -1.17
CA PHE A 205 -8.80 -13.04 -2.56
C PHE A 205 -8.35 -14.45 -2.93
N CYS A 206 -8.21 -14.76 -4.23
CA CYS A 206 -7.82 -16.10 -4.67
C CYS A 206 -6.30 -16.21 -4.86
N ASP A 207 -5.66 -17.21 -4.22
CA ASP A 207 -4.36 -17.71 -4.65
C ASP A 207 -4.52 -18.38 -6.01
N THR A 208 -4.09 -17.72 -7.07
CA THR A 208 -4.25 -18.19 -8.46
C THR A 208 -3.42 -19.43 -8.78
N SER A 209 -2.40 -19.74 -7.97
CA SER A 209 -1.53 -20.92 -8.17
C SER A 209 -2.12 -22.18 -7.54
N ARG A 210 -2.74 -22.05 -6.35
CA ARG A 210 -3.34 -23.17 -5.61
C ARG A 210 -4.86 -23.26 -5.78
N GLN A 211 -5.48 -22.21 -6.35
CA GLN A 211 -6.95 -22.09 -6.49
C GLN A 211 -7.67 -22.17 -5.13
N VAL A 212 -7.13 -21.51 -4.13
CA VAL A 212 -7.73 -21.43 -2.79
C VAL A 212 -7.97 -19.97 -2.41
N SER A 213 -8.98 -19.74 -1.58
CA SER A 213 -9.25 -18.42 -1.03
C SER A 213 -8.29 -18.13 0.13
N LEU A 214 -7.69 -16.95 0.12
CA LEU A 214 -6.81 -16.43 1.16
C LEU A 214 -7.42 -15.17 1.78
N PRO A 215 -7.22 -14.92 3.09
CA PRO A 215 -7.70 -13.71 3.74
C PRO A 215 -6.89 -12.48 3.32
N VAL A 216 -7.53 -11.32 3.21
CA VAL A 216 -6.83 -10.04 3.12
C VAL A 216 -6.48 -9.59 4.54
N LYS A 217 -5.20 -9.69 4.93
CA LYS A 217 -4.71 -9.52 6.30
C LYS A 217 -4.28 -8.09 6.60
N GLY A 218 -4.71 -7.54 7.73
CA GLY A 218 -4.20 -6.29 8.28
C GLY A 218 -4.52 -5.04 7.48
N VAL A 219 -5.48 -5.07 6.55
CA VAL A 219 -5.84 -3.96 5.67
C VAL A 219 -6.98 -3.17 6.23
N LYS A 220 -6.96 -1.84 6.06
CA LYS A 220 -8.01 -0.94 6.55
C LYS A 220 -9.29 -1.11 5.72
N VAL A 221 -10.38 -1.49 6.38
CA VAL A 221 -11.74 -1.41 5.87
C VAL A 221 -12.35 -0.09 6.33
N ARG A 222 -12.82 0.71 5.41
CA ARG A 222 -13.49 1.98 5.67
C ARG A 222 -14.91 1.92 5.15
N CYS A 223 -15.86 2.43 5.91
CA CYS A 223 -17.21 2.64 5.43
C CYS A 223 -17.73 4.02 5.80
N HIS A 224 -18.67 4.51 5.02
CA HIS A 224 -19.39 5.74 5.32
C HIS A 224 -20.83 5.70 4.81
N ASN A 225 -21.68 6.45 5.49
CA ASN A 225 -22.98 6.83 4.97
C ASN A 225 -23.02 8.36 5.01
N ILE A 226 -22.85 8.96 3.84
CA ILE A 226 -22.69 10.41 3.69
C ILE A 226 -21.55 10.88 4.59
N VAL A 227 -21.76 11.71 5.60
CA VAL A 227 -20.71 12.29 6.44
C VAL A 227 -20.36 11.46 7.68
N LYS A 228 -21.16 10.46 8.04
CA LYS A 228 -20.85 9.52 9.13
C LYS A 228 -19.97 8.40 8.59
N TRP A 229 -18.80 8.20 9.18
CA TRP A 229 -17.84 7.19 8.72
C TRP A 229 -17.18 6.45 9.89
N ALA A 230 -16.67 5.26 9.59
CA ALA A 230 -15.87 4.44 10.49
C ALA A 230 -14.82 3.66 9.70
N SER A 231 -13.73 3.28 10.37
CA SER A 231 -12.72 2.39 9.80
C SER A 231 -12.18 1.42 10.85
N THR A 232 -11.70 0.29 10.39
CA THR A 232 -11.01 -0.72 11.19
C THR A 232 -10.05 -1.51 10.32
N PHE A 233 -9.18 -2.33 10.91
CA PHE A 233 -8.31 -3.22 10.16
C PHE A 233 -8.87 -4.64 10.16
N THR A 234 -8.68 -5.37 9.06
CA THR A 234 -8.92 -6.81 9.03
C THR A 234 -7.93 -7.54 9.93
N ASN A 235 -8.38 -8.64 10.52
CA ASN A 235 -7.51 -9.55 11.28
C ASN A 235 -6.78 -10.55 10.35
N GLU A 236 -6.02 -11.50 10.92
CA GLU A 236 -5.30 -12.55 10.19
C GLU A 236 -6.21 -13.49 9.39
N ARG A 237 -7.53 -13.49 9.67
CA ARG A 237 -8.54 -14.27 8.94
C ARG A 237 -9.28 -13.45 7.90
N GLY A 238 -8.90 -12.18 7.69
CA GLY A 238 -9.58 -11.25 6.81
C GLY A 238 -10.90 -10.73 7.36
N GLU A 239 -11.21 -11.00 8.63
CA GLU A 239 -12.44 -10.56 9.29
C GLU A 239 -12.29 -9.15 9.83
N TYR A 240 -13.36 -8.37 9.77
CA TYR A 240 -13.43 -7.02 10.33
C TYR A 240 -14.75 -6.80 11.06
N SER A 241 -14.75 -5.86 12.02
CA SER A 241 -15.93 -5.35 12.69
C SER A 241 -15.73 -3.87 12.99
N LEU A 242 -16.63 -3.04 12.51
CA LEU A 242 -16.60 -1.59 12.76
C LEU A 242 -17.21 -1.26 14.12
N GLU A 243 -16.88 -0.11 14.67
CA GLU A 243 -17.36 0.30 15.99
C GLU A 243 -18.63 1.16 15.94
N LYS A 244 -18.97 1.73 14.76
CA LYS A 244 -20.15 2.56 14.57
C LYS A 244 -21.24 1.80 13.83
N SER A 245 -22.50 2.04 14.22
CA SER A 245 -23.67 1.54 13.52
C SER A 245 -24.20 2.54 12.50
N PHE A 246 -24.97 2.05 11.53
CA PHE A 246 -25.57 2.86 10.46
C PHE A 246 -27.02 2.45 10.23
N ARG A 247 -27.86 3.39 9.79
CA ARG A 247 -29.32 3.16 9.61
C ARG A 247 -29.70 2.66 8.23
N THR A 248 -28.88 2.91 7.23
CA THR A 248 -29.12 2.48 5.84
C THR A 248 -27.87 1.84 5.28
N ASN A 249 -27.92 1.40 4.02
CA ASN A 249 -26.74 0.91 3.31
C ASN A 249 -25.56 1.89 3.43
N VAL A 250 -24.36 1.36 3.46
CA VAL A 250 -23.11 2.12 3.56
C VAL A 250 -22.20 1.82 2.39
N HIS A 251 -21.41 2.79 2.02
CA HIS A 251 -20.35 2.62 1.04
C HIS A 251 -19.12 2.01 1.72
N TYR A 252 -18.61 0.92 1.17
CA TYR A 252 -17.41 0.24 1.66
C TYR A 252 -16.22 0.51 0.74
N ALA A 253 -15.06 0.65 1.34
CA ALA A 253 -13.79 0.71 0.64
C ALA A 253 -12.70 -0.06 1.39
N LEU A 254 -11.78 -0.65 0.64
CA LEU A 254 -10.59 -1.30 1.18
C LEU A 254 -9.39 -0.39 0.88
N VAL A 255 -8.86 0.25 1.89
CA VAL A 255 -7.67 1.12 1.80
C VAL A 255 -6.46 0.30 2.18
N PHE A 256 -5.52 0.13 1.24
CA PHE A 256 -4.35 -0.72 1.42
C PHE A 256 -3.25 -0.03 2.27
N GLU A 257 -3.67 0.41 3.44
CA GLU A 257 -2.85 0.73 4.59
C GLU A 257 -2.87 -0.46 5.53
N ASN A 258 -1.71 -0.96 5.95
CA ASN A 258 -1.60 -2.17 6.74
C ASN A 258 -1.20 -1.88 8.19
N ASN A 259 -1.79 -2.60 9.14
CA ASN A 259 -1.50 -2.48 10.56
C ASN A 259 -0.09 -2.94 10.96
N LYS A 260 0.67 -3.55 10.05
CA LYS A 260 2.11 -3.84 10.22
C LYS A 260 3.02 -2.66 9.90
N GLY A 261 2.47 -1.53 9.42
CA GLY A 261 3.21 -0.29 9.15
C GLY A 261 3.77 -0.21 7.73
N PHE A 262 3.07 -0.75 6.74
CA PHE A 262 3.35 -0.54 5.33
C PHE A 262 2.09 -0.15 4.56
N ASN A 263 2.28 0.40 3.36
CA ASN A 263 1.21 0.83 2.47
C ASN A 263 1.43 0.26 1.07
N ILE A 264 0.37 -0.23 0.44
CA ILE A 264 0.38 -0.51 -1.00
C ILE A 264 -0.11 0.73 -1.73
N TRP A 265 0.64 1.15 -2.75
CA TRP A 265 0.29 2.24 -3.64
C TRP A 265 -0.26 1.68 -4.95
N GLY A 266 -1.38 2.23 -5.41
CA GLY A 266 -2.03 1.84 -6.66
C GLY A 266 -1.64 2.70 -7.86
N ASN A 267 -1.06 3.87 -7.61
CA ASN A 267 -0.65 4.84 -8.63
C ASN A 267 0.47 5.75 -8.11
N TRP A 268 1.03 6.55 -9.01
CA TRP A 268 1.93 7.65 -8.68
C TRP A 268 1.11 8.88 -8.32
N GLY A 269 1.34 9.43 -7.18
CA GLY A 269 0.73 10.69 -6.80
C GLY A 269 0.70 10.94 -5.30
N PRO A 270 0.16 12.07 -4.88
CA PRO A 270 0.17 12.47 -3.49
C PRO A 270 -0.77 11.65 -2.59
N LEU A 271 -1.86 11.09 -3.16
CA LEU A 271 -2.73 10.10 -2.50
C LEU A 271 -2.55 8.75 -3.20
N ALA A 272 -1.39 8.17 -3.07
CA ALA A 272 -0.98 6.98 -3.82
C ALA A 272 -1.47 5.68 -3.18
N LYS A 273 -1.96 5.68 -1.92
CA LYS A 273 -2.49 4.47 -1.28
C LYS A 273 -3.57 3.86 -2.13
N ALA A 274 -3.42 2.58 -2.45
CA ALA A 274 -4.42 1.86 -3.22
C ALA A 274 -5.74 1.83 -2.46
N ASN A 275 -6.81 2.21 -3.14
CA ASN A 275 -8.16 2.27 -2.60
C ASN A 275 -9.10 1.50 -3.53
N TYR A 276 -9.64 0.40 -3.04
CA TYR A 276 -10.62 -0.40 -3.76
C TYR A 276 -12.03 -0.05 -3.28
N ASN A 277 -12.76 0.63 -4.14
CA ASN A 277 -14.17 0.92 -3.95
C ASN A 277 -14.99 -0.37 -4.07
N MET A 278 -15.56 -0.83 -2.97
CA MET A 278 -16.39 -2.03 -2.90
C MET A 278 -17.90 -1.74 -3.11
N GLY A 279 -18.27 -0.47 -3.28
CA GLY A 279 -19.67 -0.07 -3.52
C GLY A 279 -20.53 0.04 -2.26
N TRP A 280 -21.86 0.19 -2.49
CA TRP A 280 -22.87 0.35 -1.45
C TRP A 280 -23.50 -1.00 -1.10
N HIS A 281 -23.39 -1.39 0.16
CA HIS A 281 -23.91 -2.66 0.68
C HIS A 281 -24.61 -2.46 2.02
N SER A 282 -25.15 -3.55 2.57
CA SER A 282 -25.87 -3.58 3.84
C SER A 282 -25.05 -2.92 4.97
N ASN A 283 -25.76 -2.16 5.82
CA ASN A 283 -25.25 -1.62 7.07
C ASN A 283 -24.93 -2.70 8.13
N MET A 284 -25.33 -3.96 7.90
CA MET A 284 -24.98 -5.10 8.76
C MET A 284 -23.57 -5.62 8.48
N GLY A 285 -23.02 -5.32 7.29
CA GLY A 285 -21.70 -5.76 6.89
C GLY A 285 -21.66 -6.28 5.46
N TYR A 286 -20.42 -6.51 4.98
CA TYR A 286 -20.17 -7.00 3.64
C TYR A 286 -18.99 -7.97 3.63
N SER A 287 -19.17 -9.13 2.98
CA SER A 287 -18.12 -10.11 2.76
C SER A 287 -17.94 -10.35 1.27
N THR A 288 -16.69 -10.36 0.80
CA THR A 288 -16.41 -10.52 -0.63
C THR A 288 -15.07 -11.22 -0.88
N VAL A 289 -14.94 -11.76 -2.10
CA VAL A 289 -13.69 -12.28 -2.65
C VAL A 289 -13.28 -11.37 -3.80
N ILE A 290 -12.13 -10.71 -3.67
CA ILE A 290 -11.62 -9.77 -4.67
C ILE A 290 -11.41 -10.51 -6.00
N ASN A 291 -11.98 -9.94 -7.08
CA ASN A 291 -11.90 -10.51 -8.42
C ASN A 291 -10.45 -10.53 -8.94
N VAL A 292 -10.00 -11.67 -9.45
CA VAL A 292 -8.64 -11.88 -9.98
C VAL A 292 -8.28 -10.96 -11.15
N ASN A 293 -9.27 -10.45 -11.87
CA ASN A 293 -9.06 -9.53 -13.00
C ASN A 293 -9.00 -8.06 -12.57
N SER A 294 -9.33 -7.73 -11.32
CA SER A 294 -9.23 -6.36 -10.81
C SER A 294 -7.80 -6.01 -10.41
N LYS A 295 -7.47 -4.71 -10.43
CA LYS A 295 -6.19 -4.21 -9.87
C LYS A 295 -6.06 -4.54 -8.38
N ALA A 296 -7.18 -4.58 -7.67
CA ALA A 296 -7.22 -4.86 -6.24
C ALA A 296 -6.71 -6.26 -5.89
N TRP A 297 -6.77 -7.22 -6.83
CA TRP A 297 -6.20 -8.55 -6.64
C TRP A 297 -4.66 -8.47 -6.49
N ASP A 298 -3.98 -7.69 -7.34
CA ASP A 298 -2.54 -7.52 -7.26
C ASP A 298 -2.15 -6.87 -5.93
N TRP A 299 -2.92 -5.86 -5.49
CA TRP A 299 -2.71 -5.20 -4.20
C TRP A 299 -2.91 -6.15 -3.03
N ALA A 300 -3.96 -6.98 -3.06
CA ALA A 300 -4.23 -7.98 -2.03
C ALA A 300 -3.16 -9.07 -1.98
N ALA A 301 -2.70 -9.55 -3.12
CA ALA A 301 -1.65 -10.56 -3.22
C ALA A 301 -0.31 -10.04 -2.67
N VAL A 302 0.11 -8.82 -3.06
CA VAL A 302 1.32 -8.19 -2.54
C VAL A 302 1.20 -7.89 -1.05
N ASN A 303 0.03 -7.39 -0.62
CA ASN A 303 -0.24 -7.16 0.81
C ASN A 303 -0.09 -8.44 1.64
N ASP A 304 -0.66 -9.55 1.20
CA ASP A 304 -0.61 -10.81 1.92
C ASP A 304 0.83 -11.34 2.08
N ILE A 305 1.61 -11.32 0.98
CA ILE A 305 3.01 -11.73 0.98
C ILE A 305 3.84 -10.82 1.88
N THR A 306 3.60 -9.51 1.83
CA THR A 306 4.29 -8.52 2.67
C THR A 306 3.94 -8.70 4.14
N TYR A 307 2.66 -8.91 4.46
CA TYR A 307 2.22 -9.20 5.82
C TYR A 307 2.93 -10.42 6.41
N ASP A 308 2.99 -11.52 5.65
CA ASP A 308 3.67 -12.74 6.07
C ASP A 308 5.20 -12.55 6.22
N TYR A 309 5.80 -11.67 5.41
CA TYR A 309 7.21 -11.30 5.57
C TYR A 309 7.46 -10.57 6.88
N TYR A 310 6.61 -9.60 7.25
CA TYR A 310 6.71 -8.91 8.55
C TYR A 310 6.49 -9.88 9.71
N CYS A 311 5.54 -10.81 9.61
CA CYS A 311 5.34 -11.86 10.62
C CYS A 311 6.56 -12.78 10.77
N MET A 312 7.24 -13.09 9.68
CA MET A 312 8.51 -13.82 9.72
C MET A 312 9.57 -13.01 10.50
N CYS A 313 9.70 -11.71 10.21
CA CYS A 313 10.64 -10.85 10.92
C CYS A 313 10.32 -10.74 12.42
N ASP A 314 9.04 -10.72 12.81
CA ASP A 314 8.62 -10.69 14.22
C ASP A 314 9.07 -11.94 15.01
N THR A 315 9.32 -13.05 14.33
CA THR A 315 9.67 -14.35 14.93
C THR A 315 11.13 -14.77 14.71
N THR A 316 11.89 -13.98 13.94
CA THR A 316 13.29 -14.24 13.61
C THR A 316 14.17 -13.05 14.01
N SER A 317 15.49 -13.17 13.82
CA SER A 317 16.41 -12.04 13.99
C SER A 317 16.65 -11.23 12.70
N ILE A 318 15.89 -11.50 11.64
CA ILE A 318 15.91 -10.70 10.42
C ILE A 318 15.21 -9.38 10.72
N ALA A 319 15.88 -8.25 10.46
CA ALA A 319 15.29 -6.93 10.68
C ALA A 319 14.05 -6.76 9.81
N ALA A 320 12.96 -6.27 10.38
CA ALA A 320 11.79 -5.91 9.61
C ALA A 320 12.10 -4.72 8.67
N PRO A 321 11.45 -4.65 7.49
CA PRO A 321 11.49 -3.44 6.67
C PRO A 321 11.08 -2.20 7.49
N PRO A 322 11.49 -0.97 7.09
CA PRO A 322 11.16 0.24 7.83
C PRO A 322 9.66 0.46 7.97
N GLN A 323 9.26 1.14 9.03
CA GLN A 323 7.89 1.63 9.18
C GLN A 323 7.53 2.64 8.08
N ASP A 324 6.23 2.77 7.77
CA ASP A 324 5.72 3.58 6.66
C ASP A 324 6.33 3.20 5.29
N LEU A 325 6.64 1.92 5.10
CA LEU A 325 7.12 1.40 3.82
C LEU A 325 6.03 1.57 2.75
N ASN A 326 6.38 2.20 1.63
CA ASN A 326 5.46 2.45 0.53
C ASN A 326 5.82 1.58 -0.67
N ILE A 327 4.90 0.69 -1.06
CA ILE A 327 5.09 -0.29 -2.13
C ILE A 327 4.14 0.03 -3.29
N LEU A 328 4.68 0.54 -4.39
CA LEU A 328 3.91 0.78 -5.62
C LEU A 328 3.75 -0.52 -6.39
N VAL A 329 2.51 -0.86 -6.71
CA VAL A 329 2.14 -2.10 -7.40
C VAL A 329 1.38 -1.80 -8.68
N GLY A 330 1.86 -2.32 -9.81
CA GLY A 330 1.18 -2.12 -11.09
C GLY A 330 1.46 -3.20 -12.11
N ARG A 331 0.42 -3.57 -12.89
CA ARG A 331 0.50 -4.54 -14.00
C ARG A 331 1.24 -4.00 -15.21
N GLU A 332 1.32 -2.69 -15.35
CA GLU A 332 2.02 -1.98 -16.42
C GLU A 332 3.54 -2.04 -16.27
N TYR A 333 4.04 -2.26 -15.06
CA TYR A 333 5.47 -2.35 -14.80
C TYR A 333 5.97 -3.77 -15.10
N SER A 334 7.09 -3.86 -15.82
CA SER A 334 7.75 -5.13 -16.14
C SER A 334 8.85 -5.51 -15.16
N GLN A 335 9.28 -4.55 -14.35
CA GLN A 335 10.43 -4.66 -13.46
C GLN A 335 10.04 -4.33 -12.03
N SER A 336 10.89 -4.78 -11.08
CA SER A 336 10.71 -4.53 -9.66
C SER A 336 12.04 -4.10 -9.05
N TYR A 337 12.00 -3.30 -7.99
CA TYR A 337 13.17 -2.74 -7.34
C TYR A 337 12.83 -2.08 -6.00
N ALA A 338 13.80 -2.02 -5.09
CA ALA A 338 13.67 -1.46 -3.75
C ALA A 338 14.72 -0.35 -3.48
N PRO A 339 14.61 0.83 -4.12
CA PRO A 339 15.60 1.90 -3.94
C PRO A 339 15.51 2.59 -2.58
N MET A 340 14.44 2.40 -1.82
CA MET A 340 14.22 2.96 -0.48
C MET A 340 14.34 4.50 -0.43
N ILE A 341 13.96 5.20 -1.51
CA ILE A 341 14.23 6.63 -1.70
C ILE A 341 13.60 7.47 -0.60
N SER A 342 12.36 7.17 -0.19
CA SER A 342 11.68 7.95 0.85
C SER A 342 12.35 7.82 2.23
N LYS A 343 13.17 6.77 2.43
CA LYS A 343 13.88 6.47 3.68
C LYS A 343 15.31 7.01 3.70
N LEU A 344 15.82 7.45 2.55
CA LEU A 344 17.16 8.05 2.50
C LEU A 344 17.12 9.44 3.15
N THR A 345 17.88 9.63 4.23
CA THR A 345 17.96 10.92 4.93
C THR A 345 18.79 11.91 4.10
N GLY A 346 18.16 13.05 3.78
CA GLY A 346 18.76 14.03 2.87
C GLY A 346 18.84 13.50 1.43
N PHE A 347 18.68 14.39 0.46
CA PHE A 347 18.84 14.06 -0.96
C PHE A 347 20.31 13.97 -1.36
N ASP A 348 21.00 12.96 -0.85
CA ASP A 348 22.39 12.67 -1.22
C ASP A 348 22.49 11.49 -2.20
N VAL A 349 21.44 11.17 -2.91
CA VAL A 349 21.58 10.53 -4.22
C VAL A 349 22.28 11.57 -5.08
N ASP A 350 23.42 11.22 -5.67
CA ASP A 350 24.17 12.18 -6.49
C ASP A 350 23.38 12.51 -7.76
N PHE A 351 22.55 13.55 -7.64
CA PHE A 351 21.73 14.02 -8.77
C PHE A 351 22.59 14.49 -9.95
N ASN A 352 23.89 14.83 -9.76
CA ASN A 352 24.77 15.13 -10.86
C ASN A 352 24.95 13.88 -11.76
N ILE A 353 25.00 12.68 -11.17
CA ILE A 353 25.00 11.43 -11.94
C ILE A 353 23.69 11.27 -12.72
N LEU A 354 22.55 11.61 -12.11
CA LEU A 354 21.26 11.59 -12.81
C LEU A 354 21.23 12.61 -13.96
N PHE A 355 21.84 13.79 -13.81
CA PHE A 355 21.95 14.79 -14.88
C PHE A 355 22.83 14.34 -16.03
N ASP A 356 23.98 13.76 -15.73
CA ASP A 356 24.91 13.24 -16.74
C ASP A 356 24.28 12.12 -17.57
N VAL A 357 23.48 11.28 -16.92
CA VAL A 357 22.78 10.14 -17.56
C VAL A 357 21.57 10.58 -18.37
N PHE A 358 20.82 11.58 -17.90
CA PHE A 358 19.53 11.99 -18.50
C PHE A 358 19.64 13.24 -19.38
N GLY A 359 20.82 13.90 -19.42
CA GLY A 359 20.99 15.13 -20.17
C GLY A 359 20.08 16.26 -19.69
N ALA A 360 19.77 16.31 -18.41
CA ALA A 360 19.00 17.40 -17.83
C ALA A 360 19.82 18.68 -17.84
N GLU A 361 19.39 19.68 -18.60
CA GLU A 361 20.20 20.87 -18.94
C GLU A 361 20.12 21.99 -17.88
N THR A 362 19.36 21.86 -16.76
CA THR A 362 19.19 22.98 -15.82
C THR A 362 19.07 22.58 -14.34
N GLU A 363 19.73 23.36 -13.46
CA GLU A 363 19.57 23.31 -12.00
C GLU A 363 18.12 23.53 -11.54
N LEU A 364 17.26 24.09 -12.38
CA LEU A 364 15.85 24.34 -12.10
C LEU A 364 15.04 23.04 -12.03
N ASP A 365 15.42 22.03 -12.84
CA ASP A 365 14.75 20.72 -12.83
C ASP A 365 15.05 19.95 -11.55
N VAL A 366 16.20 20.18 -10.91
CA VAL A 366 16.58 19.64 -9.60
C VAL A 366 15.79 20.26 -8.46
N ALA A 367 15.68 21.58 -8.45
CA ALA A 367 14.93 22.30 -7.42
C ALA A 367 13.45 21.90 -7.41
N LEU A 368 12.90 21.51 -8.58
CA LEU A 368 11.54 20.98 -8.73
C LEU A 368 11.43 19.50 -8.32
N ALA A 369 12.52 18.74 -8.28
CA ALA A 369 12.55 17.35 -7.82
C ALA A 369 12.58 17.24 -6.28
N ILE A 370 13.01 18.26 -5.56
CA ILE A 370 13.11 18.26 -4.08
C ILE A 370 11.79 17.95 -3.37
N PRO A 371 10.62 18.44 -3.82
CA PRO A 371 9.33 18.03 -3.25
C PRO A 371 8.97 16.56 -3.50
N PHE A 372 9.56 15.93 -4.51
CA PHE A 372 9.20 14.58 -4.96
C PHE A 372 9.72 13.45 -4.07
N SER A 373 10.79 13.64 -3.33
CA SER A 373 11.37 12.59 -2.48
C SER A 373 10.42 12.05 -1.43
N VAL A 374 9.52 12.91 -1.00
CA VAL A 374 8.51 12.57 0.01
C VAL A 374 7.34 11.80 -0.61
N SER A 375 7.24 11.79 -1.93
CA SER A 375 6.18 11.16 -2.71
C SER A 375 6.68 9.98 -3.54
N PHE A 376 7.91 9.50 -3.29
CA PHE A 376 8.43 8.33 -3.98
C PHE A 376 8.11 7.05 -3.20
N PRO A 377 7.72 5.96 -3.89
CA PRO A 377 7.62 4.66 -3.26
C PRO A 377 9.01 4.16 -2.86
N ASP A 378 9.06 3.34 -1.84
CA ASP A 378 10.29 2.67 -1.38
C ASP A 378 10.59 1.44 -2.21
N ILE A 379 9.52 0.76 -2.65
CA ILE A 379 9.56 -0.42 -3.51
C ILE A 379 8.60 -0.20 -4.66
N VAL A 380 8.98 -0.63 -5.86
CA VAL A 380 8.10 -0.73 -7.03
C VAL A 380 8.02 -2.19 -7.45
N LEU A 381 6.81 -2.68 -7.72
CA LEU A 381 6.55 -4.06 -8.10
C LEU A 381 5.77 -4.13 -9.41
N GLY A 382 6.38 -4.76 -10.42
CA GLY A 382 5.75 -5.11 -11.68
C GLY A 382 5.07 -6.47 -11.59
N THR A 383 3.74 -6.49 -11.53
CA THR A 383 2.99 -7.76 -11.34
C THR A 383 2.60 -8.43 -12.65
N ARG A 384 2.37 -7.71 -13.73
CA ARG A 384 2.12 -8.14 -15.13
C ARG A 384 1.59 -9.57 -15.29
N GLY A 385 0.44 -9.86 -14.69
CA GLY A 385 -0.22 -11.17 -14.83
C GLY A 385 0.54 -12.34 -14.18
N ARG A 386 1.45 -12.07 -13.25
CA ARG A 386 2.16 -13.11 -12.50
C ARG A 386 1.18 -13.86 -11.59
N PRO A 387 1.24 -15.18 -11.54
CA PRO A 387 0.47 -15.96 -10.57
C PRO A 387 1.03 -15.73 -9.15
N TYR A 388 0.21 -16.00 -8.15
CA TYR A 388 0.52 -15.71 -6.75
C TYR A 388 1.88 -16.29 -6.28
N ASN A 389 2.21 -17.54 -6.65
CA ASN A 389 3.50 -18.16 -6.28
C ASN A 389 4.71 -17.41 -6.85
N SER A 390 4.59 -16.91 -8.09
CA SER A 390 5.65 -16.11 -8.73
C SER A 390 5.82 -14.76 -8.06
N LEU A 391 4.72 -14.16 -7.59
CA LEU A 391 4.78 -12.91 -6.80
C LEU A 391 5.49 -13.13 -5.46
N GLY A 392 5.32 -14.30 -4.83
CA GLY A 392 5.94 -14.63 -3.55
C GLY A 392 7.47 -14.48 -3.57
N GLY A 393 8.12 -15.02 -4.60
CA GLY A 393 9.57 -14.88 -4.77
C GLY A 393 9.99 -13.44 -5.09
N LEU A 394 9.26 -12.77 -6.00
CA LEU A 394 9.54 -11.39 -6.40
C LEU A 394 9.43 -10.42 -5.20
N VAL A 395 8.30 -10.43 -4.51
CA VAL A 395 8.05 -9.57 -3.35
C VAL A 395 9.03 -9.87 -2.24
N GLY A 396 9.36 -11.16 -2.01
CA GLY A 396 10.36 -11.57 -1.03
C GLY A 396 11.76 -11.04 -1.31
N HIS A 397 12.17 -10.96 -2.59
CA HIS A 397 13.42 -10.34 -3.03
C HIS A 397 13.48 -8.85 -2.67
N GLU A 398 12.45 -8.08 -3.05
CA GLU A 398 12.43 -6.64 -2.80
C GLU A 398 12.29 -6.31 -1.30
N LEU A 399 11.54 -7.10 -0.54
CA LEU A 399 11.45 -6.95 0.91
C LEU A 399 12.76 -7.32 1.62
N ALA A 400 13.56 -8.23 1.07
CA ALA A 400 14.88 -8.54 1.57
C ALA A 400 15.80 -7.31 1.47
N HIS A 401 15.73 -6.55 0.39
CA HIS A 401 16.45 -5.28 0.27
C HIS A 401 15.99 -4.28 1.34
N ALA A 402 14.69 -4.18 1.60
CA ALA A 402 14.16 -3.29 2.63
C ALA A 402 14.60 -3.70 4.05
N SER A 403 14.68 -5.01 4.34
CA SER A 403 15.25 -5.54 5.59
C SER A 403 16.75 -5.25 5.70
N HIS A 404 17.50 -5.42 4.61
CA HIS A 404 18.92 -5.11 4.56
C HIS A 404 19.16 -3.61 4.79
N PHE A 405 18.34 -2.75 4.15
CA PHE A 405 18.35 -1.30 4.43
C PHE A 405 18.17 -1.00 5.93
N SER A 406 17.22 -1.66 6.60
CA SER A 406 16.99 -1.47 8.04
C SER A 406 18.21 -1.82 8.88
N GLN A 407 19.01 -2.81 8.47
CA GLN A 407 20.21 -3.23 9.17
C GLN A 407 21.42 -2.34 8.90
N VAL A 408 21.66 -1.96 7.63
CA VAL A 408 22.89 -1.24 7.24
C VAL A 408 22.72 0.28 7.24
N GLY A 409 21.51 0.77 7.17
CA GLY A 409 21.18 2.20 7.21
C GLY A 409 21.40 2.95 5.90
N SER A 410 21.07 4.26 5.93
CA SER A 410 21.00 5.10 4.74
C SER A 410 22.35 5.40 4.10
N VAL A 411 23.46 5.40 4.85
CA VAL A 411 24.81 5.68 4.29
C VAL A 411 25.25 4.57 3.33
N PHE A 412 25.11 3.31 3.76
CA PHE A 412 25.41 2.15 2.91
C PHE A 412 24.46 2.14 1.69
N TRP A 413 23.15 2.33 1.94
CA TRP A 413 22.14 2.23 0.89
C TRP A 413 22.26 3.30 -0.19
N LYS A 414 22.75 4.49 0.14
CA LYS A 414 23.07 5.52 -0.84
C LYS A 414 24.15 5.08 -1.81
N ARG A 415 25.20 4.41 -1.32
CA ARG A 415 26.27 3.87 -2.17
C ARG A 415 25.73 2.79 -3.10
N TYR A 416 24.90 1.89 -2.56
CA TYR A 416 24.21 0.85 -3.33
C TYR A 416 23.35 1.47 -4.46
N VAL A 417 22.49 2.43 -4.15
CA VAL A 417 21.62 3.08 -5.14
C VAL A 417 22.44 3.88 -6.16
N ASN A 418 23.45 4.64 -5.73
CA ASN A 418 24.32 5.40 -6.62
C ASN A 418 25.10 4.49 -7.58
N HIS A 419 25.55 3.31 -7.13
CA HIS A 419 26.19 2.32 -8.01
C HIS A 419 25.23 1.87 -9.13
N ILE A 420 23.98 1.53 -8.79
CA ILE A 420 22.96 1.10 -9.76
C ILE A 420 22.64 2.22 -10.76
N ILE A 421 22.48 3.46 -10.28
CA ILE A 421 22.20 4.62 -11.14
C ILE A 421 23.36 4.87 -12.11
N LYS A 422 24.60 4.92 -11.60
CA LYS A 422 25.80 5.18 -12.39
C LYS A 422 26.00 4.15 -13.50
N ASN A 423 25.72 2.89 -13.22
CA ASN A 423 25.95 1.78 -14.15
C ASN A 423 24.71 1.42 -14.98
N LEU A 424 23.59 2.14 -14.80
CA LEU A 424 22.29 1.80 -15.41
C LEU A 424 21.89 0.34 -15.15
N GLY A 425 22.19 -0.12 -13.96
CA GLY A 425 22.01 -1.50 -13.52
C GLY A 425 23.17 -1.96 -12.62
N TYR A 426 23.42 -3.25 -12.58
CA TYR A 426 24.45 -3.81 -11.70
C TYR A 426 25.89 -3.61 -12.22
N GLY A 427 26.07 -3.11 -13.46
CA GLY A 427 27.38 -2.99 -14.09
C GLY A 427 28.01 -4.33 -14.46
N ASP A 428 29.36 -4.35 -14.60
CA ASP A 428 30.14 -5.53 -14.96
C ASP A 428 31.01 -6.07 -13.80
N GLY A 429 30.87 -5.54 -12.62
CA GLY A 429 31.60 -5.97 -11.43
C GLY A 429 32.95 -5.29 -11.21
N THR A 430 33.34 -4.33 -12.06
CA THR A 430 34.68 -3.68 -12.00
C THR A 430 34.68 -2.32 -11.32
N ASP A 431 33.51 -1.74 -11.07
CA ASP A 431 33.40 -0.42 -10.45
C ASP A 431 33.54 -0.46 -8.93
N VAL A 432 33.85 0.69 -8.35
CA VAL A 432 33.74 0.92 -6.90
C VAL A 432 32.29 0.63 -6.47
N ASP A 433 32.10 0.00 -5.33
CA ASP A 433 30.82 -0.44 -4.79
C ASP A 433 30.11 -1.58 -5.56
N SER A 434 30.76 -2.20 -6.56
CA SER A 434 30.22 -3.38 -7.25
C SER A 434 29.96 -4.53 -6.28
N GLU A 435 30.96 -4.90 -5.46
CA GLU A 435 30.80 -6.00 -4.50
C GLU A 435 29.80 -5.67 -3.38
N LEU A 436 29.75 -4.41 -2.92
CA LEU A 436 28.72 -3.92 -1.99
C LEU A 436 27.32 -4.14 -2.58
N CYS A 437 27.13 -3.78 -3.85
CA CYS A 437 25.89 -4.01 -4.58
C CYS A 437 25.58 -5.51 -4.67
N ALA A 438 26.57 -6.31 -5.05
CA ALA A 438 26.41 -7.75 -5.19
C ALA A 438 26.03 -8.45 -3.87
N VAL A 439 26.61 -8.06 -2.74
CA VAL A 439 26.22 -8.61 -1.41
C VAL A 439 24.74 -8.33 -1.13
N GLY A 440 24.23 -7.14 -1.46
CA GLY A 440 22.81 -6.82 -1.35
C GLY A 440 21.94 -7.71 -2.23
N GLU A 441 22.36 -7.95 -3.47
CA GLU A 441 21.65 -8.80 -4.43
C GLU A 441 21.72 -10.29 -4.06
N MET A 442 22.85 -10.77 -3.56
CA MET A 442 22.96 -12.14 -3.03
C MET A 442 21.90 -12.40 -1.96
N TRP A 443 21.66 -11.45 -1.07
CA TRP A 443 20.62 -11.54 -0.05
C TRP A 443 19.21 -11.53 -0.67
N GLY A 444 18.93 -10.64 -1.62
CA GLY A 444 17.65 -10.57 -2.33
C GLY A 444 17.33 -11.90 -3.03
N TYR A 445 18.25 -12.43 -3.82
CA TYR A 445 18.09 -13.72 -4.51
C TYR A 445 17.94 -14.88 -3.54
N PHE A 446 18.70 -14.91 -2.45
CA PHE A 446 18.57 -15.95 -1.44
C PHE A 446 17.17 -15.94 -0.82
N MET A 447 16.66 -14.79 -0.41
CA MET A 447 15.32 -14.68 0.19
C MET A 447 14.21 -15.01 -0.80
N LYS A 448 14.38 -14.76 -2.10
CA LYS A 448 13.47 -15.27 -3.14
C LYS A 448 13.29 -16.78 -3.02
N TYR A 449 14.38 -17.54 -2.96
CA TYR A 449 14.34 -19.01 -2.86
C TYR A 449 13.77 -19.49 -1.51
N ILE A 450 14.07 -18.80 -0.43
CA ILE A 450 13.48 -19.08 0.88
C ILE A 450 11.96 -18.95 0.82
N ARG A 451 11.44 -17.83 0.29
CA ARG A 451 10.00 -17.61 0.18
C ARG A 451 9.31 -18.61 -0.76
N GLU A 452 9.95 -19.04 -1.82
CA GLU A 452 9.44 -20.10 -2.69
C GLU A 452 9.35 -21.45 -1.96
N CYS A 453 10.29 -21.77 -1.10
CA CYS A 453 10.25 -22.97 -0.25
C CYS A 453 9.12 -22.87 0.78
N ASP A 454 9.01 -21.77 1.50
CA ASP A 454 7.97 -21.53 2.51
C ASP A 454 6.57 -21.64 1.90
N TYR A 455 6.36 -20.99 0.75
CA TYR A 455 5.10 -21.09 0.02
C TYR A 455 4.74 -22.54 -0.31
N ASN A 456 5.72 -23.36 -0.73
CA ASN A 456 5.50 -24.76 -1.06
C ASN A 456 5.48 -25.69 0.15
N GLY A 457 5.61 -25.18 1.37
CA GLY A 457 5.69 -25.96 2.59
C GLY A 457 6.90 -26.89 2.62
N LYS A 458 7.99 -26.50 1.96
CA LYS A 458 9.23 -27.28 1.86
C LYS A 458 10.27 -26.76 2.86
N GLN A 459 11.13 -27.67 3.32
CA GLN A 459 12.31 -27.28 4.09
C GLN A 459 13.32 -26.56 3.18
N HIS A 460 14.07 -25.61 3.71
CA HIS A 460 15.09 -24.87 2.96
C HIS A 460 16.20 -25.77 2.38
N SER A 461 16.45 -26.92 2.97
CA SER A 461 17.31 -27.97 2.40
C SER A 461 16.79 -28.53 1.06
N SER A 462 15.54 -28.24 0.70
CA SER A 462 14.89 -28.69 -0.55
C SER A 462 14.88 -27.61 -1.63
N ILE A 463 15.64 -26.51 -1.48
CA ILE A 463 15.85 -25.54 -2.56
C ILE A 463 16.32 -26.28 -3.80
N GLY A 464 15.66 -26.05 -4.93
CA GLY A 464 15.95 -26.70 -6.20
C GLY A 464 17.33 -26.31 -6.77
N GLU A 465 17.54 -26.68 -8.04
CA GLU A 465 18.65 -26.12 -8.80
C GLU A 465 18.46 -24.61 -8.95
N HIS A 466 19.53 -23.86 -8.76
CA HIS A 466 19.56 -22.40 -8.86
C HIS A 466 20.83 -22.01 -9.62
N PRO A 467 20.82 -20.88 -10.33
CA PRO A 467 22.03 -20.34 -10.92
C PRO A 467 23.05 -20.01 -9.81
N LEU A 468 24.30 -20.40 -10.00
CA LEU A 468 25.38 -20.05 -9.06
C LEU A 468 25.72 -18.56 -9.18
N VAL A 469 25.59 -18.02 -10.40
CA VAL A 469 25.94 -16.65 -10.73
C VAL A 469 24.84 -16.03 -11.58
N ASN A 470 24.48 -14.80 -11.31
CA ASN A 470 23.65 -13.97 -12.19
C ASN A 470 24.51 -12.83 -12.76
N GLY A 471 24.88 -12.93 -14.04
CA GLY A 471 25.92 -12.09 -14.60
C GLY A 471 27.26 -12.33 -13.90
N TRP A 472 27.70 -11.38 -13.08
CA TRP A 472 28.90 -11.47 -12.26
C TRP A 472 28.61 -11.64 -10.74
N ILE A 473 27.33 -11.59 -10.34
CA ILE A 473 26.88 -11.67 -8.93
C ILE A 473 26.83 -13.13 -8.49
N PRO A 474 27.59 -13.53 -7.45
CA PRO A 474 27.66 -14.92 -6.98
C PRO A 474 26.48 -15.27 -6.04
N GLN A 475 25.29 -15.34 -6.57
CA GLN A 475 24.05 -15.50 -5.79
C GLN A 475 23.95 -16.87 -5.04
N GLY A 476 24.74 -17.87 -5.42
CA GLY A 476 24.64 -19.23 -4.88
C GLY A 476 25.21 -19.41 -3.47
N VAL A 477 26.10 -18.54 -2.99
CA VAL A 477 26.79 -18.70 -1.70
C VAL A 477 25.84 -18.93 -0.53
N PHE A 478 24.87 -18.04 -0.35
CA PHE A 478 23.91 -18.14 0.77
C PHE A 478 22.96 -19.33 0.60
N VAL A 479 22.57 -19.59 -0.65
CA VAL A 479 21.71 -20.73 -0.99
C VAL A 479 22.41 -22.03 -0.62
N ASP A 480 23.68 -22.21 -1.00
CA ASP A 480 24.45 -23.41 -0.73
C ASP A 480 24.68 -23.63 0.77
N LEU A 481 25.03 -22.59 1.51
CA LEU A 481 25.20 -22.67 2.96
C LEU A 481 23.91 -23.07 3.67
N CYS A 482 22.79 -22.50 3.26
CA CYS A 482 21.47 -22.80 3.85
C CYS A 482 20.95 -24.18 3.43
N LYS A 483 21.02 -24.51 2.14
CA LYS A 483 20.57 -25.80 1.59
C LYS A 483 21.28 -27.00 2.21
N LYS A 484 22.56 -26.84 2.53
CA LYS A 484 23.36 -27.86 3.23
C LYS A 484 23.13 -27.90 4.74
N GLY A 485 22.36 -26.97 5.29
CA GLY A 485 22.08 -26.85 6.73
C GLY A 485 23.26 -26.33 7.54
N TYR A 486 24.21 -25.66 6.91
CA TYR A 486 25.37 -25.08 7.61
C TYR A 486 25.00 -23.77 8.31
N LEU A 487 24.22 -22.90 7.68
CA LEU A 487 23.68 -21.65 8.24
C LEU A 487 22.18 -21.51 7.98
N THR A 488 21.49 -20.89 8.91
CA THR A 488 20.09 -20.48 8.73
C THR A 488 20.00 -19.10 8.06
N PRO A 489 18.83 -18.70 7.53
CA PRO A 489 18.65 -17.34 6.99
C PRO A 489 19.01 -16.25 7.99
N GLU A 490 18.66 -16.40 9.26
CA GLU A 490 18.97 -15.46 10.34
C GLU A 490 20.47 -15.34 10.60
N GLN A 491 21.17 -16.47 10.56
CA GLN A 491 22.62 -16.51 10.74
C GLN A 491 23.34 -15.81 9.59
N ILE A 492 22.89 -16.01 8.35
CA ILE A 492 23.40 -15.30 7.18
C ILE A 492 23.11 -13.80 7.31
N PHE A 493 21.88 -13.41 7.67
CA PHE A 493 21.50 -12.02 7.84
C PHE A 493 22.37 -11.28 8.85
N THR A 494 22.76 -11.96 9.96
CA THR A 494 23.63 -11.39 10.99
C THR A 494 25.01 -10.96 10.43
N CYS A 495 25.46 -11.54 9.31
CA CYS A 495 26.71 -11.16 8.66
C CYS A 495 26.59 -9.88 7.81
N LEU A 496 25.38 -9.48 7.39
CA LEU A 496 25.13 -8.38 6.46
C LEU A 496 25.08 -7.03 7.19
N THR A 497 26.22 -6.61 7.72
CA THR A 497 26.35 -5.35 8.49
C THR A 497 26.94 -4.23 7.62
N SER A 498 26.79 -2.99 8.05
CA SER A 498 27.19 -1.79 7.28
C SER A 498 28.71 -1.65 7.02
N ASP A 499 29.52 -2.54 7.59
CA ASP A 499 30.96 -2.64 7.39
C ASP A 499 31.35 -3.69 6.33
N ILE A 500 30.39 -4.25 5.61
CA ILE A 500 30.62 -5.27 4.56
C ILE A 500 30.49 -4.62 3.18
N ASP A 501 31.59 -4.20 2.62
CA ASP A 501 31.68 -3.58 1.29
C ASP A 501 32.18 -4.56 0.21
N THR A 502 32.81 -5.68 0.63
CA THR A 502 33.46 -6.64 -0.25
C THR A 502 33.14 -8.10 0.11
N TYR A 503 33.36 -9.00 -0.83
CA TYR A 503 33.25 -10.44 -0.60
C TYR A 503 34.25 -10.93 0.45
N GLU A 504 35.48 -10.36 0.49
CA GLU A 504 36.48 -10.70 1.47
C GLU A 504 36.04 -10.32 2.88
N GLU A 505 35.46 -9.16 3.07
CA GLU A 505 34.90 -8.73 4.37
C GLU A 505 33.75 -9.63 4.81
N LEU A 506 32.86 -10.00 3.88
CA LEU A 506 31.76 -10.94 4.14
C LEU A 506 32.30 -12.31 4.57
N TYR A 507 33.26 -12.85 3.83
CA TYR A 507 33.92 -14.11 4.15
C TYR A 507 34.56 -14.09 5.54
N ASN A 508 35.38 -13.08 5.82
CA ASN A 508 36.03 -12.91 7.11
C ASN A 508 35.02 -12.75 8.26
N LYS A 509 33.91 -12.02 8.03
CA LYS A 509 32.82 -11.86 9.00
C LYS A 509 32.18 -13.21 9.33
N MET A 510 31.90 -14.03 8.32
CA MET A 510 31.34 -15.37 8.50
C MET A 510 32.29 -16.27 9.27
N LEU A 511 33.60 -16.26 8.99
CA LEU A 511 34.62 -17.05 9.73
C LEU A 511 34.68 -16.66 11.20
N VAL A 512 34.60 -15.36 11.50
CA VAL A 512 34.61 -14.84 12.88
C VAL A 512 33.36 -15.28 13.64
N LEU A 513 32.18 -15.19 13.00
CA LEU A 513 30.92 -15.54 13.67
C LEU A 513 30.68 -17.03 13.76
N TYR A 514 31.19 -17.82 12.80
CA TYR A 514 30.93 -19.26 12.69
C TYR A 514 32.22 -20.11 12.55
N PRO A 515 33.15 -20.02 13.51
CA PRO A 515 34.46 -20.69 13.39
C PRO A 515 34.39 -22.23 13.36
N GLY A 516 33.22 -22.82 13.69
CA GLY A 516 33.00 -24.27 13.64
C GLY A 516 32.73 -24.84 12.26
N ILE A 517 32.53 -24.00 11.24
CA ILE A 517 32.20 -24.38 9.86
C ILE A 517 33.08 -23.67 8.83
N THR A 518 34.33 -23.38 9.16
CA THR A 518 35.30 -22.67 8.30
C THR A 518 35.40 -23.31 6.91
N GLU A 519 35.64 -24.64 6.87
CA GLU A 519 35.77 -25.39 5.61
C GLU A 519 34.50 -25.31 4.72
N GLN A 520 33.33 -25.28 5.34
CA GLN A 520 32.06 -25.19 4.63
C GLN A 520 31.82 -23.79 4.05
N ILE A 521 32.23 -22.74 4.78
CA ILE A 521 32.18 -21.36 4.29
C ILE A 521 33.13 -21.19 3.11
N GLU A 522 34.39 -21.63 3.26
CA GLU A 522 35.40 -21.63 2.21
C GLU A 522 34.92 -22.37 0.96
N TRP A 523 34.36 -23.56 1.13
CA TRP A 523 33.76 -24.34 0.05
C TRP A 523 32.68 -23.56 -0.68
N ALA A 524 31.75 -22.91 0.03
CA ALA A 524 30.67 -22.17 -0.59
C ALA A 524 31.18 -20.97 -1.41
N PHE A 525 32.16 -20.22 -0.91
CA PHE A 525 32.77 -19.10 -1.62
C PHE A 525 33.58 -19.56 -2.85
N THR A 526 34.32 -20.64 -2.74
CA THR A 526 35.10 -21.22 -3.86
C THR A 526 34.20 -21.77 -4.95
N CYS A 527 33.17 -22.58 -4.60
CA CYS A 527 32.24 -23.15 -5.56
C CYS A 527 31.44 -22.07 -6.35
N ASN A 528 31.24 -20.89 -5.76
CA ASN A 528 30.57 -19.78 -6.40
C ASN A 528 31.55 -18.78 -7.06
N GLY A 529 32.82 -19.13 -7.21
CA GLY A 529 33.81 -18.40 -8.00
C GLY A 529 34.33 -17.11 -7.37
N ILE A 530 34.15 -16.91 -6.05
CA ILE A 530 34.66 -15.73 -5.33
C ILE A 530 36.14 -15.93 -4.96
N MET A 531 36.53 -17.14 -4.60
CA MET A 531 37.89 -17.49 -4.24
C MET A 531 38.46 -18.46 -5.27
N ALA A 532 39.75 -18.36 -5.56
CA ALA A 532 40.42 -19.32 -6.43
C ALA A 532 40.61 -20.68 -5.69
N ASP A 533 40.47 -21.79 -6.41
CA ASP A 533 40.93 -23.09 -5.93
C ASP A 533 42.46 -23.01 -5.81
N ASP A 534 43.03 -23.19 -4.60
CA ASP A 534 44.48 -23.31 -4.36
C ASP A 534 45.05 -24.64 -4.88
#